data_e26706cac237fcc83150120726e7b3b5
#
_entry.id   e26706cac237fcc83150120726e7b3b5
#
_cell.length_a   1.000
_cell.length_b   1.000
_cell.length_c   1.000
_cell.angle_alpha   90.00
_cell.angle_beta   90.00
_cell.angle_gamma   90.00
#
_symmetry.space_group_name_H-M   'P 1'
#
loop_
_entity.id
_entity.type
_entity.pdbx_description
1 polymer ?
#
loop_
_entity_poly.entity_id
_entity_poly.type
_entity_poly.pdbx_seq_one_letter_code
_entity_poly.pdbx_strand_id
1 'polypeptide(L)'
;KDSGKPLNKYGIRLDSGDLAYLSKEARKMLDDAGFPEATICASNDLDEFLLHDLKMQGAAIDSWGVGTNLITSKDCPSFGGVYKLAAIQNEEGEFVPKIKISENTEKITNPGNKTIYRIYEKESGKIKADLICFADEVIDTEQDLLLFDPIETWKKTKLSGGTYTVREILVPVFKNGECIYKSPTLKEIASYCCTEKDTLWDETK
;
A
#
# COMPACT_ATOMS: atom_id res chain seq x y z
N LYS A 1 2.99 32.57 30.31
CA LYS A 1 2.93 34.01 29.99
C LYS A 1 3.80 34.87 30.92
N ASP A 2 3.97 34.43 32.16
CA ASP A 2 4.66 35.27 33.20
C ASP A 2 6.18 35.35 33.03
N SER A 3 6.79 34.52 32.19
CA SER A 3 8.24 34.57 31.92
C SER A 3 8.67 35.63 30.92
N GLY A 4 7.74 36.33 30.28
CA GLY A 4 8.02 37.32 29.23
C GLY A 4 8.64 36.76 27.95
N LYS A 5 8.81 35.43 27.85
CA LYS A 5 9.33 34.74 26.65
C LYS A 5 8.20 34.31 25.74
N PRO A 6 8.29 34.49 24.41
CA PRO A 6 7.28 34.01 23.50
C PRO A 6 7.23 32.48 23.54
N LEU A 7 6.02 31.91 23.65
CA LEU A 7 5.79 30.49 23.52
C LEU A 7 5.72 30.17 22.03
N ASN A 8 6.70 29.45 21.48
CA ASN A 8 6.76 29.13 20.06
C ASN A 8 5.84 27.97 19.68
N LYS A 9 5.73 26.95 20.56
CA LYS A 9 4.79 25.81 20.43
C LYS A 9 4.46 25.33 21.83
N TYR A 10 3.19 25.12 22.10
CA TYR A 10 2.70 24.63 23.38
C TYR A 10 1.41 23.83 23.17
N GLY A 11 1.15 22.90 24.04
CA GLY A 11 -0.03 22.07 23.96
C GLY A 11 -0.12 21.10 25.12
N ILE A 12 -1.11 20.23 25.06
CA ILE A 12 -1.33 19.15 26.01
C ILE A 12 -1.35 17.81 25.30
N ARG A 13 -1.15 16.73 26.06
CA ARG A 13 -1.29 15.36 25.60
C ARG A 13 -2.38 14.64 26.41
N LEU A 14 -3.29 14.01 25.71
CA LEU A 14 -4.31 13.11 26.26
C LEU A 14 -3.86 11.66 25.97
N ASP A 15 -3.81 10.84 27.00
CA ASP A 15 -3.23 9.49 26.95
C ASP A 15 -4.15 8.41 27.57
N SER A 16 -5.35 8.77 27.97
CA SER A 16 -6.30 7.83 28.59
C SER A 16 -7.72 8.42 28.63
N GLY A 17 -8.70 7.56 28.91
CA GLY A 17 -10.11 7.93 29.00
C GLY A 17 -10.77 8.11 27.64
N ASP A 18 -11.94 8.73 27.62
CA ASP A 18 -12.66 9.07 26.39
C ASP A 18 -11.99 10.25 25.70
N LEU A 19 -11.14 9.95 24.71
CA LEU A 19 -10.36 10.96 24.00
C LEU A 19 -11.22 11.95 23.21
N ALA A 20 -12.40 11.52 22.71
CA ALA A 20 -13.29 12.42 21.98
C ALA A 20 -13.91 13.46 22.94
N TYR A 21 -14.42 13.01 24.07
CA TYR A 21 -14.98 13.87 25.09
C TYR A 21 -13.90 14.79 25.69
N LEU A 22 -12.80 14.18 26.18
CA LEU A 22 -11.74 14.92 26.87
C LEU A 22 -11.09 15.97 25.98
N SER A 23 -10.93 15.71 24.68
CA SER A 23 -10.34 16.68 23.76
C SER A 23 -11.22 17.93 23.57
N LYS A 24 -12.55 17.74 23.52
CA LYS A 24 -13.51 18.85 23.42
C LYS A 24 -13.52 19.69 24.68
N GLU A 25 -13.54 19.06 25.86
CA GLU A 25 -13.46 19.77 27.13
C GLU A 25 -12.14 20.51 27.30
N ALA A 26 -11.03 19.85 26.97
CA ALA A 26 -9.70 20.48 27.01
C ALA A 26 -9.59 21.68 26.06
N ARG A 27 -10.15 21.57 24.85
CA ARG A 27 -10.17 22.67 23.88
C ARG A 27 -10.90 23.88 24.45
N LYS A 28 -12.08 23.66 25.00
CA LYS A 28 -12.85 24.71 25.66
C LYS A 28 -12.09 25.37 26.81
N MET A 29 -11.49 24.55 27.69
CA MET A 29 -10.69 25.08 28.82
C MET A 29 -9.49 25.91 28.35
N LEU A 30 -8.83 25.48 27.28
CA LEU A 30 -7.68 26.21 26.72
C LEU A 30 -8.13 27.54 26.09
N ASP A 31 -9.24 27.56 25.37
CA ASP A 31 -9.81 28.77 24.78
C ASP A 31 -10.23 29.77 25.83
N ASP A 32 -10.96 29.33 26.85
CA ASP A 32 -11.42 30.15 27.99
C ASP A 32 -10.21 30.74 28.76
N ALA A 33 -9.12 30.00 28.86
CA ALA A 33 -7.88 30.46 29.48
C ALA A 33 -7.02 31.36 28.59
N GLY A 34 -7.43 31.64 27.34
CA GLY A 34 -6.73 32.53 26.39
C GLY A 34 -5.56 31.83 25.68
N PHE A 35 -5.66 30.51 25.41
CA PHE A 35 -4.69 29.73 24.67
C PHE A 35 -5.30 29.03 23.44
N PRO A 36 -5.94 29.78 22.51
CA PRO A 36 -6.59 29.17 21.35
C PRO A 36 -5.61 28.45 20.41
N GLU A 37 -4.34 28.86 20.39
CA GLU A 37 -3.27 28.26 19.57
C GLU A 37 -2.62 27.01 20.22
N ALA A 38 -3.05 26.63 21.41
CA ALA A 38 -2.53 25.43 22.07
C ALA A 38 -2.96 24.18 21.33
N THR A 39 -2.03 23.29 21.01
CA THR A 39 -2.34 22.02 20.33
C THR A 39 -2.73 20.93 21.33
N ILE A 40 -3.61 20.04 20.88
CA ILE A 40 -4.00 18.84 21.63
C ILE A 40 -3.46 17.61 20.88
N CYS A 41 -2.58 16.88 21.53
CA CYS A 41 -2.06 15.62 21.04
C CYS A 41 -2.78 14.46 21.76
N ALA A 42 -3.21 13.45 21.02
CA ALA A 42 -3.70 12.21 21.58
C ALA A 42 -2.72 11.06 21.35
N SER A 43 -2.65 10.17 22.33
CA SER A 43 -1.89 8.91 22.26
C SER A 43 -2.66 7.83 23.03
N ASN A 44 -2.15 6.63 23.13
CA ASN A 44 -2.73 5.44 23.74
C ASN A 44 -3.34 4.46 22.74
N ASP A 45 -2.52 3.50 22.34
CA ASP A 45 -2.88 2.34 21.48
C ASP A 45 -3.73 2.70 20.24
N LEU A 46 -3.43 3.87 19.67
CA LEU A 46 -4.10 4.37 18.48
C LEU A 46 -3.80 3.50 17.27
N ASP A 47 -4.84 3.29 16.46
CA ASP A 47 -4.80 2.66 15.15
C ASP A 47 -5.66 3.45 14.16
N GLU A 48 -5.70 3.04 12.91
CA GLU A 48 -6.46 3.71 11.85
C GLU A 48 -7.97 3.72 12.13
N PHE A 49 -8.51 2.68 12.74
CA PHE A 49 -9.93 2.56 13.04
C PHE A 49 -10.32 3.53 14.14
N LEU A 50 -9.57 3.53 15.25
CA LEU A 50 -9.82 4.46 16.35
C LEU A 50 -9.61 5.92 15.94
N LEU A 51 -8.61 6.21 15.12
CA LEU A 51 -8.40 7.53 14.52
C LEU A 51 -9.61 7.99 13.70
N HIS A 52 -10.14 7.10 12.85
CA HIS A 52 -11.33 7.37 12.07
C HIS A 52 -12.53 7.69 12.97
N ASP A 53 -12.79 6.84 13.97
CA ASP A 53 -13.90 6.99 14.88
C ASP A 53 -13.83 8.28 15.71
N LEU A 54 -12.65 8.62 16.22
CA LEU A 54 -12.44 9.88 16.97
C LEU A 54 -12.70 11.10 16.09
N LYS A 55 -12.29 11.06 14.82
CA LYS A 55 -12.60 12.12 13.85
C LYS A 55 -14.09 12.23 13.57
N MET A 56 -14.78 11.10 13.37
CA MET A 56 -16.23 11.08 13.15
C MET A 56 -17.00 11.61 14.35
N GLN A 57 -16.51 11.40 15.58
CA GLN A 57 -17.06 11.96 16.80
C GLN A 57 -16.74 13.45 16.98
N GLY A 58 -15.96 14.07 16.08
CA GLY A 58 -15.56 15.47 16.14
C GLY A 58 -14.59 15.77 17.29
N ALA A 59 -13.67 14.85 17.58
CA ALA A 59 -12.62 15.08 18.57
C ALA A 59 -11.76 16.30 18.19
N ALA A 60 -11.46 17.16 19.16
CA ALA A 60 -10.64 18.36 18.98
C ALA A 60 -9.16 18.02 19.16
N ILE A 61 -8.62 17.19 18.27
CA ILE A 61 -7.24 16.68 18.33
C ILE A 61 -6.48 17.17 17.10
N ASP A 62 -5.32 17.79 17.32
CA ASP A 62 -4.47 18.38 16.28
C ASP A 62 -3.36 17.42 15.81
N SER A 63 -2.93 16.50 16.70
CA SER A 63 -1.86 15.57 16.40
C SER A 63 -2.04 14.22 17.11
N TRP A 64 -1.46 13.18 16.54
CA TRP A 64 -1.67 11.80 16.95
C TRP A 64 -0.34 11.10 17.21
N GLY A 65 -0.17 10.54 18.40
CA GLY A 65 0.96 9.70 18.75
C GLY A 65 0.63 8.23 18.50
N VAL A 66 0.79 7.75 17.26
CA VAL A 66 0.55 6.35 16.90
C VAL A 66 1.85 5.57 17.09
N GLY A 67 1.83 4.57 17.96
CA GLY A 67 3.02 3.83 18.37
C GLY A 67 2.97 2.36 17.94
N THR A 68 2.77 1.48 18.91
CA THR A 68 2.89 0.02 18.77
C THR A 68 2.11 -0.55 17.59
N ASN A 69 0.85 -0.16 17.41
CA ASN A 69 0.00 -0.68 16.34
C ASN A 69 0.58 -0.39 14.94
N LEU A 70 1.15 0.81 14.75
CA LEU A 70 1.79 1.21 13.50
C LEU A 70 3.14 0.50 13.29
N ILE A 71 4.04 0.55 14.29
CA ILE A 71 5.42 0.07 14.12
C ILE A 71 5.51 -1.45 14.01
N THR A 72 4.57 -2.18 14.62
CA THR A 72 4.50 -3.64 14.54
C THR A 72 3.62 -4.13 13.40
N SER A 73 2.90 -3.24 12.70
CA SER A 73 1.83 -3.63 11.75
C SER A 73 0.90 -4.67 12.37
N LYS A 74 0.29 -4.34 13.53
CA LYS A 74 -0.35 -5.26 14.47
C LYS A 74 -1.27 -6.29 13.82
N ASP A 75 -2.04 -5.89 12.80
CA ASP A 75 -3.01 -6.77 12.14
C ASP A 75 -2.34 -7.73 11.16
N CYS A 76 -1.20 -7.35 10.59
CA CYS A 76 -0.44 -8.18 9.65
C CYS A 76 1.08 -7.95 9.85
N PRO A 77 1.67 -8.49 10.94
CA PRO A 77 3.05 -8.18 11.34
C PRO A 77 4.10 -8.82 10.43
N SER A 78 3.70 -9.70 9.51
CA SER A 78 4.61 -10.36 8.58
C SER A 78 3.95 -10.67 7.25
N PHE A 79 4.74 -10.60 6.17
CA PHE A 79 4.33 -11.10 4.86
C PHE A 79 4.74 -12.57 4.72
N GLY A 80 3.78 -13.45 4.40
CA GLY A 80 4.07 -14.84 4.07
C GLY A 80 4.86 -14.91 2.76
N GLY A 81 6.04 -15.56 2.81
CA GLY A 81 6.85 -15.81 1.61
C GLY A 81 6.73 -17.27 1.17
N VAL A 82 6.60 -17.50 -0.13
CA VAL A 82 6.60 -18.84 -0.74
C VAL A 82 7.59 -18.85 -1.90
N TYR A 83 8.45 -19.87 -1.91
CA TYR A 83 9.38 -20.12 -3.00
C TYR A 83 9.07 -21.49 -3.62
N LYS A 84 8.79 -21.52 -4.92
CA LYS A 84 8.46 -22.75 -5.65
C LYS A 84 9.11 -22.74 -7.01
N LEU A 85 9.59 -23.93 -7.45
CA LEU A 85 10.08 -24.13 -8.80
C LEU A 85 8.92 -23.97 -9.81
N ALA A 86 9.07 -23.06 -10.76
CA ALA A 86 8.06 -22.79 -11.79
C ALA A 86 8.51 -23.14 -13.22
N ALA A 87 9.82 -23.16 -13.47
CA ALA A 87 10.38 -23.58 -14.75
C ALA A 87 11.83 -24.04 -14.60
N ILE A 88 12.31 -24.85 -15.55
CA ILE A 88 13.73 -25.26 -15.68
C ILE A 88 14.16 -24.95 -17.10
N GLN A 89 15.33 -24.37 -17.28
CA GLN A 89 15.92 -24.16 -18.60
C GLN A 89 16.44 -25.51 -19.16
N ASN A 90 16.09 -25.85 -20.39
CA ASN A 90 16.59 -27.01 -21.11
C ASN A 90 17.99 -26.73 -21.75
N GLU A 91 18.54 -27.71 -22.44
CA GLU A 91 19.85 -27.58 -23.10
C GLU A 91 19.84 -26.57 -24.26
N GLU A 92 18.68 -26.32 -24.88
CA GLU A 92 18.45 -25.33 -25.92
C GLU A 92 18.28 -23.91 -25.38
N GLY A 93 18.21 -23.75 -24.03
CA GLY A 93 18.02 -22.45 -23.36
C GLY A 93 16.55 -22.03 -23.17
N GLU A 94 15.60 -22.91 -23.51
CA GLU A 94 14.18 -22.64 -23.36
C GLU A 94 13.68 -22.98 -21.95
N PHE A 95 12.77 -22.17 -21.39
CA PHE A 95 12.15 -22.44 -20.11
C PHE A 95 10.99 -23.45 -20.20
N VAL A 96 11.24 -24.66 -19.73
CA VAL A 96 10.22 -25.72 -19.63
C VAL A 96 9.44 -25.54 -18.34
N PRO A 97 8.12 -25.28 -18.39
CA PRO A 97 7.28 -25.10 -17.23
C PRO A 97 7.30 -26.32 -16.28
N LYS A 98 7.30 -26.06 -14.99
CA LYS A 98 7.25 -27.08 -13.94
C LYS A 98 6.14 -26.72 -12.96
N ILE A 99 5.47 -27.76 -12.46
CA ILE A 99 4.37 -27.62 -11.51
C ILE A 99 4.60 -28.52 -10.30
N LYS A 100 4.30 -27.99 -9.12
CA LYS A 100 4.18 -28.81 -7.92
C LYS A 100 2.75 -29.28 -7.78
N ILE A 101 2.53 -30.59 -7.86
CA ILE A 101 1.22 -31.20 -7.59
C ILE A 101 0.99 -31.20 -6.07
N SER A 102 -0.19 -30.78 -5.63
CA SER A 102 -0.61 -30.75 -4.23
C SER A 102 -2.10 -31.03 -4.13
N GLU A 103 -2.52 -31.72 -3.07
CA GLU A 103 -3.94 -31.91 -2.76
C GLU A 103 -4.65 -30.59 -2.42
N ASN A 104 -3.89 -29.62 -1.88
CA ASN A 104 -4.39 -28.25 -1.66
C ASN A 104 -4.14 -27.43 -2.92
N THR A 105 -5.22 -27.03 -3.59
CA THR A 105 -5.20 -26.22 -4.84
C THR A 105 -4.46 -24.89 -4.68
N GLU A 106 -4.54 -24.24 -3.51
CA GLU A 106 -3.82 -22.99 -3.20
C GLU A 106 -2.28 -23.17 -3.19
N LYS A 107 -1.82 -24.43 -3.06
CA LYS A 107 -0.39 -24.78 -3.07
C LYS A 107 0.12 -25.17 -4.44
N ILE A 108 -0.75 -25.27 -5.44
CA ILE A 108 -0.35 -25.59 -6.82
C ILE A 108 0.40 -24.41 -7.38
N THR A 109 1.57 -24.69 -7.98
CA THR A 109 2.40 -23.66 -8.61
C THR A 109 1.73 -23.17 -9.89
N ASN A 110 1.70 -21.86 -10.11
CA ASN A 110 1.43 -21.31 -11.44
C ASN A 110 2.73 -21.45 -12.26
N PRO A 111 2.79 -22.36 -13.27
CA PRO A 111 4.04 -22.74 -13.94
C PRO A 111 4.53 -21.72 -14.95
N GLY A 112 5.79 -21.85 -15.34
CA GLY A 112 6.43 -21.05 -16.39
C GLY A 112 7.29 -19.91 -15.87
N ASN A 113 8.16 -19.40 -16.76
CA ASN A 113 8.91 -18.17 -16.52
C ASN A 113 8.01 -16.96 -16.80
N LYS A 114 7.66 -16.20 -15.76
CA LYS A 114 6.61 -15.19 -15.81
C LYS A 114 7.10 -13.81 -15.43
N THR A 115 6.41 -12.81 -15.94
CA THR A 115 6.51 -11.43 -15.48
C THR A 115 5.15 -10.90 -15.08
N ILE A 116 5.10 -9.68 -14.53
CA ILE A 116 3.88 -9.04 -14.06
C ILE A 116 3.81 -7.63 -14.64
N TYR A 117 2.69 -7.33 -15.30
CA TYR A 117 2.37 -6.00 -15.78
C TYR A 117 1.20 -5.41 -15.00
N ARG A 118 1.33 -4.18 -14.55
CA ARG A 118 0.22 -3.39 -14.06
C ARG A 118 -0.45 -2.66 -15.20
N ILE A 119 -1.75 -2.79 -15.30
CA ILE A 119 -2.58 -2.22 -16.37
C ILE A 119 -3.31 -1.01 -15.80
N TYR A 120 -3.19 0.11 -16.51
CA TYR A 120 -3.86 1.37 -16.19
C TYR A 120 -4.86 1.73 -17.27
N GLU A 121 -5.98 2.30 -16.86
CA GLU A 121 -6.88 2.98 -17.79
C GLU A 121 -6.21 4.24 -18.33
N LYS A 122 -6.18 4.37 -19.66
CA LYS A 122 -5.41 5.44 -20.32
C LYS A 122 -5.98 6.83 -20.03
N GLU A 123 -7.28 6.95 -19.89
CA GLU A 123 -7.96 8.23 -19.65
C GLU A 123 -7.77 8.74 -18.22
N SER A 124 -7.99 7.90 -17.22
CA SER A 124 -7.96 8.28 -15.81
C SER A 124 -6.59 8.06 -15.13
N GLY A 125 -5.73 7.23 -15.71
CA GLY A 125 -4.48 6.76 -15.09
C GLY A 125 -4.71 5.82 -13.91
N LYS A 126 -5.94 5.34 -13.69
CA LYS A 126 -6.28 4.43 -12.60
C LYS A 126 -5.94 2.99 -12.92
N ILE A 127 -5.56 2.22 -11.88
CA ILE A 127 -5.26 0.79 -12.01
C ILE A 127 -6.53 0.02 -12.38
N LYS A 128 -6.43 -0.84 -13.39
CA LYS A 128 -7.49 -1.77 -13.81
C LYS A 128 -7.24 -3.17 -13.30
N ALA A 129 -6.02 -3.66 -13.43
CA ALA A 129 -5.65 -5.03 -13.05
C ALA A 129 -4.13 -5.19 -13.01
N ASP A 130 -3.66 -6.27 -12.39
CA ASP A 130 -2.31 -6.80 -12.56
C ASP A 130 -2.39 -8.07 -13.43
N LEU A 131 -1.63 -8.11 -14.51
CA LEU A 131 -1.54 -9.22 -15.45
C LEU A 131 -0.28 -10.04 -15.17
N ILE A 132 -0.45 -11.33 -14.91
CA ILE A 132 0.65 -12.30 -14.91
C ILE A 132 0.68 -12.98 -16.27
N CYS A 133 1.80 -12.90 -17.00
CA CYS A 133 1.99 -13.52 -18.30
C CYS A 133 3.38 -14.16 -18.39
N PHE A 134 3.67 -14.88 -19.47
CA PHE A 134 5.03 -15.33 -19.72
C PHE A 134 5.97 -14.16 -19.98
N ALA A 135 7.23 -14.30 -19.59
CA ALA A 135 8.22 -13.22 -19.67
C ALA A 135 8.58 -12.83 -21.12
N ASP A 136 8.30 -13.70 -22.08
CA ASP A 136 8.48 -13.49 -23.52
C ASP A 136 7.21 -13.02 -24.25
N GLU A 137 6.08 -12.91 -23.56
CA GLU A 137 4.87 -12.33 -24.14
C GLU A 137 5.02 -10.82 -24.32
N VAL A 138 4.65 -10.34 -25.50
CA VAL A 138 4.60 -8.91 -25.82
C VAL A 138 3.16 -8.42 -25.69
N ILE A 139 2.94 -7.46 -24.81
CA ILE A 139 1.61 -6.85 -24.63
C ILE A 139 1.48 -5.67 -25.60
N ASP A 140 0.72 -5.88 -26.69
CA ASP A 140 0.38 -4.81 -27.63
C ASP A 140 -0.84 -4.04 -27.11
N THR A 141 -0.62 -2.82 -26.64
CA THR A 141 -1.68 -1.97 -26.08
C THR A 141 -2.69 -1.45 -27.11
N GLU A 142 -2.42 -1.59 -28.40
CA GLU A 142 -3.34 -1.22 -29.47
C GLU A 142 -4.32 -2.37 -29.83
N GLN A 143 -4.12 -3.57 -29.25
CA GLN A 143 -4.97 -4.73 -29.42
C GLN A 143 -5.90 -4.94 -28.21
N ASP A 144 -7.02 -5.63 -28.44
CA ASP A 144 -7.90 -6.08 -27.37
C ASP A 144 -7.19 -7.10 -26.47
N LEU A 145 -7.33 -6.94 -25.17
CA LEU A 145 -6.74 -7.85 -24.16
C LEU A 145 -7.83 -8.50 -23.33
N LEU A 146 -7.80 -9.82 -23.25
CA LEU A 146 -8.70 -10.60 -22.41
C LEU A 146 -7.98 -11.04 -21.14
N LEU A 147 -8.41 -10.51 -20.00
CA LEU A 147 -7.97 -10.93 -18.67
C LEU A 147 -8.92 -11.97 -18.10
N PHE A 148 -8.39 -12.91 -17.34
CA PHE A 148 -9.19 -13.88 -16.61
C PHE A 148 -8.56 -14.21 -15.26
N ASP A 149 -9.38 -14.57 -14.28
CA ASP A 149 -8.91 -15.06 -12.99
C ASP A 149 -8.34 -16.48 -13.15
N PRO A 150 -7.11 -16.76 -12.69
CA PRO A 150 -6.48 -18.07 -12.89
C PRO A 150 -7.15 -19.21 -12.12
N ILE A 151 -7.94 -18.91 -11.08
CA ILE A 151 -8.69 -19.90 -10.27
C ILE A 151 -10.12 -19.96 -10.75
N GLU A 152 -10.80 -18.81 -10.84
CA GLU A 152 -12.19 -18.69 -11.27
C GLU A 152 -12.22 -18.23 -12.74
N THR A 153 -11.80 -19.08 -13.65
CA THR A 153 -11.57 -18.77 -15.09
C THR A 153 -12.79 -18.22 -15.83
N TRP A 154 -13.97 -18.32 -15.25
CA TRP A 154 -15.20 -17.68 -15.75
C TRP A 154 -15.26 -16.18 -15.47
N LYS A 155 -14.51 -15.67 -14.49
CA LYS A 155 -14.34 -14.24 -14.25
C LYS A 155 -13.38 -13.68 -15.29
N LYS A 156 -13.94 -12.94 -16.25
CA LYS A 156 -13.19 -12.39 -17.37
C LYS A 156 -13.46 -10.90 -17.53
N THR A 157 -12.44 -10.16 -17.94
CA THR A 157 -12.55 -8.74 -18.29
C THR A 157 -11.86 -8.52 -19.63
N LYS A 158 -12.57 -7.91 -20.58
CA LYS A 158 -12.02 -7.51 -21.88
C LYS A 158 -11.66 -6.03 -21.83
N LEU A 159 -10.43 -5.71 -22.18
CA LEU A 159 -9.95 -4.34 -22.38
C LEU A 159 -9.83 -4.08 -23.88
N SER A 160 -10.37 -2.98 -24.35
CA SER A 160 -10.29 -2.60 -25.76
C SER A 160 -8.94 -1.98 -26.09
N GLY A 161 -8.39 -2.30 -27.24
CA GLY A 161 -7.13 -1.72 -27.73
C GLY A 161 -7.15 -0.20 -27.70
N GLY A 162 -6.02 0.42 -27.38
CA GLY A 162 -5.87 1.87 -27.28
C GLY A 162 -6.45 2.51 -26.01
N THR A 163 -7.20 1.77 -25.16
CA THR A 163 -7.83 2.31 -23.94
C THR A 163 -7.02 2.09 -22.66
N TYR A 164 -5.93 1.35 -22.73
CA TYR A 164 -5.11 1.01 -21.57
C TYR A 164 -3.62 1.20 -21.85
N THR A 165 -2.85 1.31 -20.78
CA THR A 165 -1.38 1.28 -20.80
C THR A 165 -0.88 0.22 -19.83
N VAL A 166 0.36 -0.25 -20.01
CA VAL A 166 0.97 -1.28 -19.16
C VAL A 166 2.31 -0.81 -18.62
N ARG A 167 2.65 -1.26 -17.41
CA ARG A 167 3.97 -1.07 -16.80
C ARG A 167 4.43 -2.39 -16.19
N GLU A 168 5.60 -2.86 -16.55
CA GLU A 168 6.23 -3.97 -15.87
C GLU A 168 6.59 -3.56 -14.44
N ILE A 169 6.19 -4.35 -13.44
CA ILE A 169 6.39 -4.02 -12.03
C ILE A 169 7.55 -4.76 -11.38
N LEU A 170 8.07 -5.81 -12.03
CA LEU A 170 9.25 -6.50 -11.55
C LEU A 170 10.49 -5.68 -11.85
N VAL A 171 11.37 -5.53 -10.86
CA VAL A 171 12.66 -4.87 -10.99
C VAL A 171 13.79 -5.86 -10.70
N PRO A 172 14.87 -5.88 -11.48
CA PRO A 172 16.00 -6.77 -11.22
C PRO A 172 16.76 -6.31 -9.97
N VAL A 173 16.94 -7.22 -9.02
CA VAL A 173 17.70 -6.97 -7.78
C VAL A 173 19.11 -7.55 -7.89
N PHE A 174 19.23 -8.76 -8.42
CA PHE A 174 20.49 -9.43 -8.63
C PHE A 174 20.69 -9.80 -10.10
N LYS A 175 21.91 -9.67 -10.60
CA LYS A 175 22.32 -10.13 -11.93
C LYS A 175 23.71 -10.78 -11.81
N ASN A 176 23.83 -12.03 -12.27
CA ASN A 176 25.08 -12.80 -12.23
C ASN A 176 25.73 -12.85 -10.84
N GLY A 177 24.93 -12.95 -9.76
CA GLY A 177 25.40 -12.98 -8.38
C GLY A 177 25.69 -11.61 -7.75
N GLU A 178 25.61 -10.52 -8.51
CA GLU A 178 25.85 -9.17 -8.03
C GLU A 178 24.52 -8.44 -7.76
N CYS A 179 24.43 -7.74 -6.63
CA CYS A 179 23.29 -6.87 -6.33
C CYS A 179 23.39 -5.59 -7.17
N ILE A 180 22.47 -5.45 -8.13
CA ILE A 180 22.39 -4.27 -9.02
C ILE A 180 21.34 -3.25 -8.59
N TYR A 181 20.48 -3.60 -7.62
CA TYR A 181 19.46 -2.71 -7.13
C TYR A 181 20.05 -1.64 -6.21
N LYS A 182 19.75 -0.39 -6.51
CA LYS A 182 20.10 0.75 -5.65
C LYS A 182 18.87 1.14 -4.85
N SER A 183 18.94 1.02 -3.53
CA SER A 183 17.85 1.42 -2.65
C SER A 183 17.58 2.92 -2.77
N PRO A 184 16.34 3.32 -3.04
CA PRO A 184 15.98 4.74 -3.06
C PRO A 184 16.03 5.35 -1.66
N THR A 185 16.08 6.66 -1.59
CA THR A 185 16.00 7.42 -0.33
C THR A 185 14.58 7.34 0.25
N LEU A 186 14.43 7.58 1.56
CA LEU A 186 13.13 7.63 2.22
C LEU A 186 12.15 8.61 1.56
N LYS A 187 12.67 9.75 1.07
CA LYS A 187 11.85 10.76 0.38
C LYS A 187 11.32 10.23 -0.95
N GLU A 188 12.15 9.54 -1.71
CA GLU A 188 11.74 8.91 -2.97
C GLU A 188 10.72 7.79 -2.73
N ILE A 189 10.93 6.96 -1.70
CA ILE A 189 9.98 5.91 -1.30
C ILE A 189 8.63 6.52 -0.92
N ALA A 190 8.61 7.57 -0.11
CA ALA A 190 7.39 8.24 0.30
C ALA A 190 6.65 8.88 -0.89
N SER A 191 7.40 9.55 -1.78
CA SER A 191 6.84 10.14 -3.00
C SER A 191 6.24 9.08 -3.91
N TYR A 192 6.96 7.97 -4.12
CA TYR A 192 6.48 6.84 -4.92
C TYR A 192 5.18 6.25 -4.33
N CYS A 193 5.15 6.03 -3.00
CA CYS A 193 3.96 5.54 -2.32
C CYS A 193 2.73 6.45 -2.53
N CYS A 194 2.91 7.78 -2.41
CA CYS A 194 1.83 8.73 -2.66
C CYS A 194 1.35 8.66 -4.11
N THR A 195 2.27 8.64 -5.08
CA THR A 195 1.95 8.54 -6.50
C THR A 195 1.18 7.25 -6.83
N GLU A 196 1.62 6.11 -6.29
CA GLU A 196 0.92 4.83 -6.52
C GLU A 196 -0.46 4.80 -5.87
N LYS A 197 -0.61 5.37 -4.67
CA LYS A 197 -1.94 5.51 -4.03
C LYS A 197 -2.91 6.33 -4.86
N ASP A 198 -2.44 7.35 -5.57
CA ASP A 198 -3.29 8.19 -6.42
C ASP A 198 -3.79 7.44 -7.67
N THR A 199 -3.15 6.34 -8.05
CA THR A 199 -3.63 5.46 -9.13
C THR A 199 -4.73 4.48 -8.68
N LEU A 200 -4.97 4.33 -7.38
CA LEU A 200 -6.06 3.50 -6.87
C LEU A 200 -7.41 4.21 -7.05
N TRP A 201 -8.47 3.43 -7.24
CA TRP A 201 -9.84 3.92 -7.18
C TRP A 201 -10.19 4.31 -5.74
N ASP A 202 -11.10 5.24 -5.57
CA ASP A 202 -11.43 5.77 -4.24
C ASP A 202 -12.07 4.69 -3.34
N GLU A 203 -12.77 3.73 -3.94
CA GLU A 203 -13.36 2.57 -3.27
C GLU A 203 -12.31 1.56 -2.74
N THR A 204 -11.06 1.69 -3.19
CA THR A 204 -9.95 0.79 -2.79
C THR A 204 -8.92 1.49 -1.89
N LYS A 205 -9.09 2.77 -1.62
CA LYS A 205 -8.25 3.54 -0.71
C LYS A 205 -8.75 3.41 0.71
#